data_3ef248230a15b597046f6d1e87ae5115
#
_entry.id   3ef248230a15b597046f6d1e87ae5115
#
_cell.length_a   1.000
_cell.length_b   1.000
_cell.length_c   1.000
_cell.angle_alpha   90.00
_cell.angle_beta   90.00
_cell.angle_gamma   90.00
#
_symmetry.space_group_name_H-M   'P 1'
#
loop_
_entity.id
_entity.type
_entity.pdbx_description
1 polymer ?
#
loop_
_entity_poly.entity_id
_entity_poly.type
_entity_poly.pdbx_seq_one_letter_code
_entity_poly.pdbx_strand_id
1 'polypeptide(L)'
;MKRYQLHRMTTDAPDWTQAEVLTDFSFSWEKREAPVTEFRGLWDEAHLYFRFDCIDHDLVLGQGSTVKERVLDSDRVEIFLTPDLSLTPYYCFEMSPRGEVLAYRARHHRQFDWDWTCPDFQLSGSIDSPHYRVEGQLSLAMLREWGVLKPGTRDFFAGVYRGEFSHRPDGSIQPGWMPWVNPQTGRPDFHVPESFGVFEMLE
;
A
#
# COMPACT_ATOMS: atom_id res chain seq x y z
N MET A 1 -17.42 -5.01 -5.40
CA MET A 1 -16.00 -4.90 -5.07
C MET A 1 -15.43 -3.74 -5.89
N LYS A 2 -14.65 -2.82 -5.28
CA LYS A 2 -13.99 -1.72 -6.00
C LYS A 2 -12.95 -2.27 -6.98
N ARG A 3 -12.75 -1.56 -8.09
CA ARG A 3 -11.73 -1.87 -9.10
C ARG A 3 -10.86 -0.66 -9.34
N TYR A 4 -9.58 -0.89 -9.63
CA TYR A 4 -8.61 0.12 -10.04
C TYR A 4 -7.93 -0.35 -11.32
N GLN A 5 -7.84 0.54 -12.31
CA GLN A 5 -7.28 0.24 -13.63
C GLN A 5 -5.79 0.56 -13.68
N LEU A 6 -5.00 -0.47 -13.95
CA LEU A 6 -3.57 -0.35 -14.20
C LEU A 6 -3.36 -0.20 -15.71
N HIS A 7 -2.97 0.98 -16.15
CA HIS A 7 -2.65 1.21 -17.55
C HIS A 7 -1.26 0.70 -17.90
N ARG A 8 -1.12 0.18 -19.13
CA ARG A 8 0.17 -0.26 -19.62
C ARG A 8 1.04 0.96 -19.97
N MET A 9 2.30 0.90 -19.57
CA MET A 9 3.28 1.92 -19.92
C MET A 9 3.58 1.90 -21.44
N THR A 10 3.70 3.07 -22.01
CA THR A 10 4.10 3.29 -23.40
C THR A 10 5.51 3.86 -23.54
N THR A 11 6.19 4.10 -22.41
CA THR A 11 7.51 4.73 -22.28
C THR A 11 8.46 3.82 -21.49
N ASP A 12 9.77 4.04 -21.61
CA ASP A 12 10.78 3.25 -20.88
C ASP A 12 10.82 3.52 -19.36
N ALA A 13 10.23 4.63 -18.93
CA ALA A 13 10.09 5.00 -17.52
C ALA A 13 8.63 5.38 -17.22
N PRO A 14 8.17 5.23 -15.95
CA PRO A 14 6.80 5.56 -15.58
C PRO A 14 6.43 7.01 -15.90
N ASP A 15 5.50 7.19 -16.82
CA ASP A 15 4.81 8.47 -17.06
C ASP A 15 3.49 8.46 -16.26
N TRP A 16 3.54 8.99 -15.06
CA TRP A 16 2.43 9.00 -14.13
C TRP A 16 1.20 9.79 -14.58
N THR A 17 1.30 10.57 -15.69
CA THR A 17 0.15 11.24 -16.29
C THR A 17 -0.78 10.27 -17.02
N GLN A 18 -0.29 9.08 -17.35
CA GLN A 18 -1.06 8.01 -17.99
C GLN A 18 -1.82 7.12 -16.98
N ALA A 19 -1.48 7.23 -15.70
CA ALA A 19 -2.10 6.42 -14.65
C ALA A 19 -3.46 6.98 -14.22
N GLU A 20 -4.41 6.11 -13.95
CA GLU A 20 -5.61 6.47 -13.19
C GLU A 20 -5.21 6.95 -11.79
N VAL A 21 -5.88 7.98 -11.29
CA VAL A 21 -5.64 8.50 -9.95
C VAL A 21 -6.69 7.99 -8.99
N LEU A 22 -6.26 7.21 -8.01
CA LEU A 22 -7.11 6.74 -6.92
C LEU A 22 -7.01 7.71 -5.74
N THR A 23 -8.12 8.30 -5.34
CA THR A 23 -8.17 9.31 -4.27
C THR A 23 -9.15 8.99 -3.15
N ASP A 24 -9.94 7.95 -3.26
CA ASP A 24 -11.05 7.65 -2.36
C ASP A 24 -10.62 6.91 -1.07
N PHE A 25 -9.56 7.44 -0.43
CA PHE A 25 -9.15 7.04 0.90
C PHE A 25 -9.96 7.77 1.97
N SER A 26 -10.35 7.07 3.02
CA SER A 26 -11.11 7.69 4.11
C SER A 26 -10.88 7.00 5.44
N PHE A 27 -11.05 7.74 6.55
CA PHE A 27 -11.07 7.14 7.88
C PHE A 27 -12.35 6.35 8.08
N SER A 28 -12.28 5.02 7.95
CA SER A 28 -13.44 4.14 8.06
C SER A 28 -13.98 3.99 9.49
N TRP A 29 -13.17 4.30 10.50
CA TRP A 29 -13.48 4.09 11.92
C TRP A 29 -13.50 5.39 12.74
N GLU A 30 -13.24 6.53 12.10
CA GLU A 30 -13.15 7.84 12.74
C GLU A 30 -13.96 8.87 11.96
N LYS A 31 -14.45 9.90 12.67
CA LYS A 31 -15.13 11.04 12.05
C LYS A 31 -14.17 12.22 11.96
N ARG A 32 -13.20 12.15 11.06
CA ARG A 32 -12.31 13.27 10.71
C ARG A 32 -12.10 13.33 9.21
N GLU A 33 -11.74 14.51 8.73
CA GLU A 33 -11.40 14.72 7.33
C GLU A 33 -10.10 13.97 7.00
N ALA A 34 -10.11 13.23 5.89
CA ALA A 34 -8.95 12.51 5.42
C ALA A 34 -8.01 13.47 4.66
N PRO A 35 -6.71 13.48 4.95
CA PRO A 35 -5.76 14.23 4.14
C PRO A 35 -5.67 13.64 2.73
N VAL A 36 -5.32 14.49 1.77
CA VAL A 36 -5.20 14.08 0.37
C VAL A 36 -4.17 12.96 0.24
N THR A 37 -4.61 11.89 -0.37
CA THR A 37 -3.80 10.72 -0.71
C THR A 37 -4.12 10.32 -2.12
N GLU A 38 -3.13 10.31 -3.00
CA GLU A 38 -3.26 9.86 -4.37
C GLU A 38 -2.41 8.61 -4.57
N PHE A 39 -3.03 7.56 -5.08
CA PHE A 39 -2.32 6.37 -5.56
C PHE A 39 -2.39 6.31 -7.07
N ARG A 40 -1.28 5.93 -7.69
CA ARG A 40 -1.16 5.66 -9.13
C ARG A 40 -0.45 4.34 -9.33
N GLY A 41 -0.94 3.56 -10.30
CA GLY A 41 -0.31 2.31 -10.72
C GLY A 41 -0.21 2.22 -12.22
N LEU A 42 0.92 1.69 -12.70
CA LEU A 42 1.20 1.39 -14.10
C LEU A 42 1.83 0.00 -14.19
N TRP A 43 1.86 -0.58 -15.38
CA TRP A 43 2.55 -1.85 -15.59
C TRP A 43 3.23 -1.92 -16.95
N ASP A 44 4.26 -2.76 -17.05
CA ASP A 44 4.87 -3.23 -18.29
C ASP A 44 4.97 -4.77 -18.30
N GLU A 45 5.68 -5.34 -19.24
CA GLU A 45 5.84 -6.82 -19.32
C GLU A 45 6.57 -7.43 -18.12
N ALA A 46 7.35 -6.63 -17.38
CA ALA A 46 8.21 -7.10 -16.31
C ALA A 46 7.73 -6.68 -14.91
N HIS A 47 7.13 -5.50 -14.77
CA HIS A 47 6.88 -4.89 -13.47
C HIS A 47 5.48 -4.27 -13.34
N LEU A 48 5.00 -4.27 -12.12
CA LEU A 48 3.99 -3.37 -11.59
C LEU A 48 4.72 -2.18 -10.95
N TYR A 49 4.42 -0.97 -11.38
CA TYR A 49 4.91 0.30 -10.82
C TYR A 49 3.81 0.95 -10.00
N PHE A 50 4.17 1.56 -8.90
CA PHE A 50 3.22 2.28 -8.06
C PHE A 50 3.82 3.56 -7.50
N ARG A 51 2.94 4.51 -7.20
CA ARG A 51 3.29 5.78 -6.57
C ARG A 51 2.17 6.27 -5.67
N PHE A 52 2.55 6.71 -4.49
CA PHE A 52 1.70 7.48 -3.59
C PHE A 52 2.22 8.92 -3.51
N ASP A 53 1.32 9.88 -3.68
CA ASP A 53 1.54 11.28 -3.37
C ASP A 53 0.58 11.65 -2.22
N CYS A 54 1.15 12.08 -1.09
CA CYS A 54 0.39 12.33 0.13
C CYS A 54 0.63 13.76 0.63
N ILE A 55 -0.44 14.44 1.06
CA ILE A 55 -0.34 15.67 1.83
C ILE A 55 -0.40 15.30 3.30
N ASP A 56 0.53 15.86 4.09
CA ASP A 56 0.64 15.61 5.51
C ASP A 56 1.22 16.84 6.21
N HIS A 57 0.44 17.45 7.08
CA HIS A 57 0.83 18.65 7.82
C HIS A 57 1.39 18.36 9.22
N ASP A 58 1.40 17.10 9.62
CA ASP A 58 1.88 16.65 10.94
C ASP A 58 2.62 15.31 10.83
N LEU A 59 3.60 15.25 9.93
CA LEU A 59 4.32 14.03 9.57
C LEU A 59 5.00 13.37 10.77
N VAL A 60 4.57 12.17 11.11
CA VAL A 60 5.16 11.33 12.17
C VAL A 60 6.13 10.34 11.55
N LEU A 61 7.37 10.36 12.02
CA LEU A 61 8.43 9.47 11.56
C LEU A 61 9.03 8.69 12.74
N GLY A 62 8.83 7.39 12.75
CA GLY A 62 9.36 6.48 13.77
C GLY A 62 10.86 6.55 13.94
N GLN A 63 11.34 6.42 15.16
CA GLN A 63 12.74 6.54 15.58
C GLN A 63 13.33 5.21 16.10
N GLY A 64 12.64 4.09 15.86
CA GLY A 64 13.04 2.77 16.33
C GLY A 64 14.41 2.31 15.81
N SER A 65 14.99 1.34 16.47
CA SER A 65 16.32 0.79 16.14
C SER A 65 16.29 -0.14 14.92
N THR A 66 15.15 -0.75 14.65
CA THR A 66 14.93 -1.66 13.52
C THR A 66 14.08 -0.99 12.44
N VAL A 67 14.18 -1.45 11.19
CA VAL A 67 13.30 -1.01 10.10
C VAL A 67 11.83 -1.25 10.47
N LYS A 68 11.53 -2.41 11.05
CA LYS A 68 10.18 -2.75 11.49
C LYS A 68 9.61 -1.70 12.47
N GLU A 69 10.34 -1.35 13.51
CA GLU A 69 9.92 -0.33 14.47
C GLU A 69 9.72 1.02 13.79
N ARG A 70 10.68 1.45 12.98
CA ARG A 70 10.58 2.74 12.29
C ARG A 70 9.38 2.80 11.33
N VAL A 71 9.11 1.74 10.57
CA VAL A 71 7.97 1.72 9.65
C VAL A 71 6.65 1.66 10.41
N LEU A 72 6.52 0.81 11.43
CA LEU A 72 5.29 0.66 12.20
C LEU A 72 4.91 1.90 13.02
N ASP A 73 5.91 2.69 13.44
CA ASP A 73 5.72 3.91 14.23
C ASP A 73 5.68 5.19 13.36
N SER A 74 5.65 5.04 12.01
CA SER A 74 5.59 6.16 11.05
C SER A 74 4.22 6.27 10.39
N ASP A 75 3.95 7.48 9.90
CA ASP A 75 3.09 7.61 8.72
C ASP A 75 3.61 6.71 7.63
N ARG A 76 2.70 6.05 6.93
CA ARG A 76 3.07 5.10 5.90
C ARG A 76 1.96 4.83 4.90
N VAL A 77 2.35 4.30 3.78
CA VAL A 77 1.42 3.73 2.80
C VAL A 77 1.63 2.23 2.70
N GLU A 78 0.58 1.51 2.33
CA GLU A 78 0.64 0.05 2.34
C GLU A 78 0.00 -0.52 1.07
N ILE A 79 0.59 -1.61 0.55
CA ILE A 79 0.01 -2.44 -0.52
C ILE A 79 -0.03 -3.87 -0.01
N PHE A 80 -1.23 -4.47 0.00
CA PHE A 80 -1.41 -5.89 0.29
C PHE A 80 -1.88 -6.61 -0.96
N LEU A 81 -1.35 -7.80 -1.22
CA LEU A 81 -1.61 -8.61 -2.40
C LEU A 81 -2.00 -10.02 -1.99
N THR A 82 -2.96 -10.64 -2.67
CA THR A 82 -3.38 -11.99 -2.34
C THR A 82 -3.82 -12.79 -3.59
N PRO A 83 -3.55 -14.11 -3.63
CA PRO A 83 -4.06 -14.99 -4.67
C PRO A 83 -5.60 -15.11 -4.69
N ASP A 84 -6.20 -15.04 -3.52
CA ASP A 84 -7.65 -15.11 -3.33
C ASP A 84 -8.09 -14.56 -1.97
N LEU A 85 -9.38 -14.43 -1.76
CA LEU A 85 -9.94 -13.85 -0.55
C LEU A 85 -9.96 -14.78 0.68
N SER A 86 -9.35 -15.97 0.60
CA SER A 86 -9.05 -16.76 1.80
C SER A 86 -7.91 -16.16 2.62
N LEU A 87 -7.14 -15.25 2.00
CA LEU A 87 -5.94 -14.63 2.57
C LEU A 87 -4.94 -15.68 3.10
N THR A 88 -4.71 -16.75 2.32
CA THR A 88 -3.85 -17.85 2.75
C THR A 88 -2.99 -18.37 1.60
N PRO A 89 -1.81 -17.76 1.35
CA PRO A 89 -1.22 -16.58 2.01
C PRO A 89 -1.68 -15.24 1.43
N TYR A 90 -1.26 -14.14 2.06
CA TYR A 90 -1.23 -12.80 1.47
C TYR A 90 0.11 -12.12 1.77
N TYR A 91 0.46 -11.09 0.99
CA TYR A 91 1.77 -10.44 0.99
C TYR A 91 1.58 -8.96 1.28
N CYS A 92 2.35 -8.43 2.23
CA CYS A 92 2.19 -7.08 2.75
C CYS A 92 3.48 -6.28 2.55
N PHE A 93 3.32 -5.04 2.11
CA PHE A 93 4.39 -4.05 1.96
C PHE A 93 3.93 -2.76 2.63
N GLU A 94 4.48 -2.49 3.82
CA GLU A 94 4.26 -1.25 4.55
C GLU A 94 5.49 -0.35 4.34
N MET A 95 5.29 0.88 3.88
CA MET A 95 6.33 1.72 3.31
C MET A 95 6.32 3.11 3.94
N SER A 96 7.42 3.50 4.57
CA SER A 96 7.56 4.82 5.19
C SER A 96 7.92 5.91 4.18
N PRO A 97 7.66 7.19 4.48
CA PRO A 97 8.09 8.33 3.66
C PRO A 97 9.61 8.42 3.46
N ARG A 98 10.40 7.75 4.30
CA ARG A 98 11.87 7.64 4.16
C ARG A 98 12.33 6.61 3.12
N GLY A 99 11.40 5.88 2.48
CA GLY A 99 11.74 4.79 1.55
C GLY A 99 12.19 3.51 2.26
N GLU A 100 11.78 3.30 3.50
CA GLU A 100 11.97 2.03 4.19
C GLU A 100 10.73 1.15 4.01
N VAL A 101 10.92 -0.14 3.79
CA VAL A 101 9.83 -1.11 3.64
C VAL A 101 9.89 -2.18 4.71
N LEU A 102 8.73 -2.47 5.30
CA LEU A 102 8.48 -3.67 6.08
C LEU A 102 7.67 -4.62 5.18
N ALA A 103 8.35 -5.62 4.61
CA ALA A 103 7.72 -6.66 3.82
C ALA A 103 7.53 -7.91 4.67
N TYR A 104 6.36 -8.53 4.56
CA TYR A 104 6.07 -9.79 5.23
C TYR A 104 4.98 -10.57 4.49
N ARG A 105 4.97 -11.87 4.71
CA ARG A 105 3.88 -12.75 4.30
C ARG A 105 3.01 -13.07 5.51
N ALA A 106 1.71 -13.26 5.27
CA ALA A 106 0.80 -13.63 6.35
C ALA A 106 -0.28 -14.60 5.90
N ARG A 107 -1.01 -15.15 6.87
CA ARG A 107 -2.22 -15.96 6.67
C ARG A 107 -3.35 -15.40 7.52
N HIS A 108 -4.56 -15.54 7.07
CA HIS A 108 -5.75 -15.14 7.83
C HIS A 108 -5.87 -15.96 9.13
N HIS A 109 -6.21 -15.37 10.30
CA HIS A 109 -6.24 -13.95 10.56
C HIS A 109 -4.94 -13.55 11.29
N ARG A 110 -4.12 -12.66 10.68
CA ARG A 110 -2.94 -12.02 11.28
C ARG A 110 -1.85 -12.98 11.76
N GLN A 111 -1.67 -14.12 11.07
CA GLN A 111 -0.57 -15.04 11.31
C GLN A 111 0.63 -14.60 10.47
N PHE A 112 1.47 -13.75 11.05
CA PHE A 112 2.56 -13.08 10.36
C PHE A 112 3.82 -13.95 10.27
N ASP A 113 4.39 -14.03 9.08
CA ASP A 113 5.72 -14.57 8.79
C ASP A 113 6.67 -13.38 8.54
N TRP A 114 7.30 -12.92 9.62
CA TRP A 114 8.18 -11.75 9.60
C TRP A 114 9.56 -12.02 8.97
N ASP A 115 9.91 -13.29 8.78
CA ASP A 115 11.19 -13.68 8.19
C ASP A 115 11.12 -13.72 6.65
N TRP A 116 9.91 -13.64 6.10
CA TRP A 116 9.72 -13.58 4.66
C TRP A 116 10.21 -12.24 4.11
N THR A 117 10.88 -12.27 2.96
CA THR A 117 11.44 -11.10 2.28
C THR A 117 11.08 -11.10 0.79
N CYS A 118 11.11 -9.92 0.18
CA CYS A 118 10.96 -9.74 -1.26
C CYS A 118 12.16 -8.94 -1.81
N PRO A 119 13.24 -9.61 -2.22
CA PRO A 119 14.47 -8.93 -2.65
C PRO A 119 14.31 -8.09 -3.93
N ASP A 120 13.33 -8.42 -4.78
CA ASP A 120 13.08 -7.71 -6.05
C ASP A 120 12.16 -6.49 -5.87
N PHE A 121 11.70 -6.21 -4.64
CA PHE A 121 10.92 -5.03 -4.34
C PHE A 121 11.82 -3.81 -4.29
N GLN A 122 11.58 -2.86 -5.17
CA GLN A 122 12.33 -1.59 -5.19
C GLN A 122 11.43 -0.46 -4.69
N LEU A 123 12.01 0.40 -3.86
CA LEU A 123 11.30 1.49 -3.21
C LEU A 123 12.17 2.74 -3.16
N SER A 124 11.53 3.88 -3.34
CA SER A 124 12.07 5.19 -2.99
C SER A 124 11.05 6.02 -2.22
N GLY A 125 11.53 6.85 -1.32
CA GLY A 125 10.73 7.81 -0.57
C GLY A 125 11.31 9.20 -0.68
N SER A 126 10.46 10.22 -0.64
CA SER A 126 10.89 11.62 -0.58
C SER A 126 9.92 12.44 0.24
N ILE A 127 10.46 13.40 0.99
CA ILE A 127 9.70 14.30 1.87
C ILE A 127 9.99 15.73 1.43
N ASP A 128 8.93 16.46 1.08
CA ASP A 128 8.95 17.88 0.74
C ASP A 128 7.71 18.54 1.38
N SER A 129 7.83 18.82 2.69
CA SER A 129 6.71 19.23 3.55
C SER A 129 5.88 20.38 2.93
N PRO A 130 4.54 20.29 2.91
CA PRO A 130 3.69 19.28 3.55
C PRO A 130 3.41 18.05 2.68
N HIS A 131 4.28 17.70 1.77
CA HIS A 131 4.11 16.55 0.88
C HIS A 131 5.13 15.46 1.21
N TYR A 132 4.70 14.20 1.03
CA TYR A 132 5.64 13.11 0.85
C TYR A 132 5.22 12.22 -0.30
N ARG A 133 6.19 11.53 -0.87
CA ARG A 133 6.00 10.58 -1.95
C ARG A 133 6.66 9.27 -1.62
N VAL A 134 5.98 8.18 -1.97
CA VAL A 134 6.53 6.83 -1.94
C VAL A 134 6.25 6.21 -3.31
N GLU A 135 7.29 5.75 -3.99
CA GLU A 135 7.15 5.09 -5.28
C GLU A 135 8.06 3.87 -5.38
N GLY A 136 7.64 2.88 -6.15
CA GLY A 136 8.41 1.67 -6.29
C GLY A 136 7.90 0.75 -7.39
N GLN A 137 8.51 -0.42 -7.45
CA GLN A 137 8.13 -1.44 -8.40
C GLN A 137 8.22 -2.84 -7.81
N LEU A 138 7.43 -3.74 -8.38
CA LEU A 138 7.36 -5.15 -8.02
C LEU A 138 7.32 -5.99 -9.30
N SER A 139 8.14 -7.04 -9.36
CA SER A 139 8.21 -7.94 -10.52
C SER A 139 6.90 -8.68 -10.75
N LEU A 140 6.37 -8.64 -11.98
CA LEU A 140 5.23 -9.48 -12.37
C LEU A 140 5.55 -10.97 -12.33
N ALA A 141 6.82 -11.36 -12.48
CA ALA A 141 7.24 -12.74 -12.31
C ALA A 141 7.00 -13.21 -10.87
N MET A 142 7.32 -12.38 -9.87
CA MET A 142 7.04 -12.68 -8.46
C MET A 142 5.54 -12.77 -8.19
N LEU A 143 4.72 -11.87 -8.75
CA LEU A 143 3.25 -11.95 -8.62
C LEU A 143 2.69 -13.25 -9.18
N ARG A 144 3.27 -13.75 -10.29
CA ARG A 144 2.89 -15.06 -10.86
C ARG A 144 3.35 -16.22 -9.99
N GLU A 145 4.57 -16.18 -9.49
CA GLU A 145 5.12 -17.19 -8.58
C GLU A 145 4.29 -17.34 -7.30
N TRP A 146 3.84 -16.21 -6.74
CA TRP A 146 2.98 -16.19 -5.55
C TRP A 146 1.53 -16.58 -5.86
N GLY A 147 1.17 -16.76 -7.13
CA GLY A 147 -0.19 -17.04 -7.57
C GLY A 147 -1.15 -15.84 -7.46
N VAL A 148 -0.63 -14.65 -7.17
CA VAL A 148 -1.42 -13.40 -7.14
C VAL A 148 -1.91 -13.07 -8.53
N LEU A 149 -1.02 -13.06 -9.52
CA LEU A 149 -1.38 -12.93 -10.94
C LEU A 149 -1.43 -14.32 -11.58
N LYS A 150 -2.64 -14.81 -11.81
CA LYS A 150 -2.87 -16.15 -12.35
C LYS A 150 -2.60 -16.22 -13.86
N PRO A 151 -2.20 -17.40 -14.39
CA PRO A 151 -2.03 -17.58 -15.82
C PRO A 151 -3.31 -17.24 -16.60
N GLY A 152 -3.18 -16.40 -17.63
CA GLY A 152 -4.30 -16.02 -18.49
C GLY A 152 -5.27 -15.00 -17.89
N THR A 153 -5.03 -14.50 -16.67
CA THR A 153 -5.79 -13.40 -16.09
C THR A 153 -5.00 -12.10 -16.15
N ARG A 154 -5.72 -10.98 -16.10
CA ARG A 154 -5.17 -9.62 -16.03
C ARG A 154 -5.66 -8.86 -14.81
N ASP A 155 -6.30 -9.54 -13.90
CA ASP A 155 -6.80 -8.99 -12.65
C ASP A 155 -6.28 -9.80 -11.45
N PHE A 156 -6.12 -9.11 -10.33
CA PHE A 156 -5.71 -9.71 -9.07
C PHE A 156 -6.21 -8.90 -7.88
N PHE A 157 -6.30 -9.53 -6.72
CA PHE A 157 -6.76 -8.88 -5.50
C PHE A 157 -5.64 -8.05 -4.86
N ALA A 158 -5.96 -6.78 -4.58
CA ALA A 158 -5.07 -5.84 -3.91
C ALA A 158 -5.80 -4.97 -2.90
N GLY A 159 -5.13 -4.65 -1.82
CA GLY A 159 -5.55 -3.62 -0.86
C GLY A 159 -4.54 -2.49 -0.85
N VAL A 160 -5.03 -1.25 -0.76
CA VAL A 160 -4.19 -0.05 -0.70
C VAL A 160 -4.63 0.77 0.50
N TYR A 161 -3.66 1.20 1.31
CA TYR A 161 -3.95 1.82 2.60
C TYR A 161 -2.97 2.94 2.91
N ARG A 162 -3.37 3.82 3.84
CA ARG A 162 -2.49 4.79 4.51
C ARG A 162 -2.67 4.67 6.03
N GLY A 163 -1.58 4.54 6.75
CA GLY A 163 -1.48 4.84 8.17
C GLY A 163 -1.17 6.32 8.32
N GLU A 164 -2.07 7.07 8.92
CA GLU A 164 -1.99 8.51 9.11
C GLU A 164 -1.94 8.83 10.60
N PHE A 165 -0.75 9.09 11.10
CA PHE A 165 -0.48 9.35 12.51
C PHE A 165 -0.48 10.86 12.78
N SER A 166 -0.72 11.26 13.99
CA SER A 166 -0.74 12.67 14.35
C SER A 166 -0.23 12.87 15.79
N HIS A 167 0.44 13.98 16.04
CA HIS A 167 0.83 14.36 17.39
C HIS A 167 -0.36 14.94 18.15
N ARG A 168 -0.58 14.47 19.38
CA ARG A 168 -1.54 15.07 20.29
C ARG A 168 -0.87 16.21 21.10
N PRO A 169 -1.67 17.13 21.68
CA PRO A 169 -1.13 18.20 22.52
C PRO A 169 -0.29 17.72 23.72
N ASP A 170 -0.50 16.50 24.19
CA ASP A 170 0.26 15.88 25.28
C ASP A 170 1.56 15.19 24.82
N GLY A 171 1.85 15.26 23.51
CA GLY A 171 3.03 14.64 22.89
C GLY A 171 2.86 13.16 22.54
N SER A 172 1.72 12.55 22.85
CA SER A 172 1.43 11.19 22.40
C SER A 172 1.06 11.15 20.91
N ILE A 173 1.19 9.97 20.29
CA ILE A 173 0.82 9.76 18.90
C ILE A 173 -0.58 9.14 18.82
N GLN A 174 -1.41 9.71 17.96
CA GLN A 174 -2.70 9.16 17.59
C GLN A 174 -2.57 8.43 16.25
N PRO A 175 -2.72 7.11 16.19
CA PRO A 175 -2.78 6.40 14.90
C PRO A 175 -4.12 6.65 14.23
N GLY A 176 -4.11 6.68 12.90
CA GLY A 176 -5.30 6.73 12.06
C GLY A 176 -5.14 5.80 10.86
N TRP A 177 -6.24 5.29 10.35
CA TRP A 177 -6.22 4.21 9.35
C TRP A 177 -7.16 4.54 8.20
N MET A 178 -6.61 4.64 7.00
CA MET A 178 -7.31 5.06 5.79
C MET A 178 -7.23 3.97 4.71
N PRO A 179 -8.21 3.06 4.64
CA PRO A 179 -8.30 2.11 3.55
C PRO A 179 -8.91 2.74 2.29
N TRP A 180 -8.51 2.24 1.11
CA TRP A 180 -9.23 2.41 -0.14
C TRP A 180 -10.60 1.74 -0.11
N VAL A 181 -10.63 0.46 0.29
CA VAL A 181 -11.86 -0.32 0.45
C VAL A 181 -12.21 -0.39 1.92
N ASN A 182 -13.34 0.21 2.31
CA ASN A 182 -13.80 0.14 3.70
C ASN A 182 -14.18 -1.31 4.05
N PRO A 183 -13.48 -1.96 4.98
CA PRO A 183 -13.73 -3.36 5.36
C PRO A 183 -14.96 -3.56 6.25
N GLN A 184 -15.61 -2.47 6.69
CA GLN A 184 -16.82 -2.48 7.53
C GLN A 184 -16.66 -3.26 8.85
N THR A 185 -15.43 -3.33 9.37
CA THR A 185 -15.12 -3.94 10.67
C THR A 185 -15.42 -2.97 11.81
N GLY A 186 -15.71 -3.50 13.02
CA GLY A 186 -15.99 -2.65 14.20
C GLY A 186 -14.77 -1.94 14.78
N ARG A 187 -13.56 -2.24 14.30
CA ARG A 187 -12.27 -1.64 14.68
C ARG A 187 -11.31 -1.67 13.49
N PRO A 188 -10.25 -0.83 13.47
CA PRO A 188 -9.28 -0.84 12.39
C PRO A 188 -8.67 -2.21 12.14
N ASP A 189 -8.86 -2.73 10.92
CA ASP A 189 -8.27 -3.98 10.49
C ASP A 189 -8.22 -4.05 8.94
N PHE A 190 -7.01 -4.05 8.38
CA PHE A 190 -6.76 -4.23 6.94
C PHE A 190 -6.57 -5.71 6.56
N HIS A 191 -6.39 -6.60 7.54
CA HIS A 191 -6.06 -8.02 7.34
C HIS A 191 -7.31 -8.90 7.20
N VAL A 192 -8.34 -8.39 6.53
CA VAL A 192 -9.61 -9.08 6.30
C VAL A 192 -9.98 -9.05 4.82
N PRO A 193 -10.69 -10.05 4.29
CA PRO A 193 -11.05 -10.13 2.88
C PRO A 193 -11.78 -8.90 2.34
N GLU A 194 -12.60 -8.29 3.18
CA GLU A 194 -13.45 -7.14 2.85
C GLU A 194 -12.63 -5.85 2.61
N SER A 195 -11.35 -5.82 2.98
CA SER A 195 -10.45 -4.68 2.76
C SER A 195 -9.82 -4.65 1.36
N PHE A 196 -9.98 -5.73 0.58
CA PHE A 196 -9.39 -5.85 -0.75
C PHE A 196 -10.35 -5.41 -1.86
N GLY A 197 -9.78 -4.83 -2.90
CA GLY A 197 -10.39 -4.60 -4.20
C GLY A 197 -9.70 -5.43 -5.27
N VAL A 198 -9.90 -5.04 -6.52
CA VAL A 198 -9.31 -5.69 -7.70
C VAL A 198 -8.47 -4.67 -8.46
N PHE A 199 -7.23 -5.00 -8.75
CA PHE A 199 -6.43 -4.33 -9.76
C PHE A 199 -6.62 -5.03 -11.09
N GLU A 200 -6.89 -4.25 -12.14
CA GLU A 200 -7.17 -4.72 -13.51
C GLU A 200 -6.16 -4.12 -14.48
N MET A 201 -5.34 -4.99 -15.08
CA MET A 201 -4.28 -4.59 -16.02
C MET A 201 -4.89 -4.38 -17.42
N LEU A 202 -4.93 -3.13 -17.88
CA LEU A 202 -5.41 -2.73 -19.21
C LEU A 202 -4.25 -2.65 -20.21
N GLU A 203 -4.55 -2.91 -21.49
CA GLU A 203 -3.60 -2.71 -22.60
C GLU A 203 -3.43 -1.24 -22.96
#